data_b22a5afcc4a2dad2b8d4efe7eef62038
#
_entry.id   b22a5afcc4a2dad2b8d4efe7eef62038
#
_cell.length_a   1.000
_cell.length_b   1.000
_cell.length_c   1.000
_cell.angle_alpha   90.00
_cell.angle_beta   90.00
_cell.angle_gamma   90.00
#
_symmetry.space_group_name_H-M   'P 1'
#
loop_
_entity.id
_entity.type
_entity.pdbx_description
1 polymer ?
#
loop_
_entity_poly.entity_id
_entity_poly.type
_entity_poly.pdbx_seq_one_letter_code
_entity_poly.pdbx_strand_id
1 'polypeptide(L)'
;MILDEVDPAIKANLESRGWLSLLEIDHPPPTALIREFSSNLSCHIYDSNTVVWSWIRGVEFTITPRVVVEALGVPVVSDPVYSYDESSPIDEVMSHITGSSIKWVSNPRITSSAFSATAYLFLRFACHSLWPISHLHTIPLERCVFLYAFMSGASISFPHLFLRSLNEIHRSSAIGHALIYPIFIHRILLFLGQADFPASEHVHVVGPLGATFLR
;
A
#
# COMPACT_ATOMS: atom_id res chain seq x y z
N MET A 1 8.67 -3.21 13.27
CA MET A 1 9.83 -2.55 12.61
C MET A 1 10.25 -1.41 13.49
N ILE A 2 11.52 -1.35 13.82
CA ILE A 2 12.05 -0.23 14.61
C ILE A 2 12.22 0.93 13.62
N LEU A 3 11.66 2.09 13.93
CA LEU A 3 11.70 3.31 13.09
C LEU A 3 13.14 3.70 12.68
N ASP A 4 14.12 3.26 13.46
CA ASP A 4 15.55 3.54 13.25
C ASP A 4 16.18 2.67 12.15
N GLU A 5 15.49 1.63 11.66
CA GLU A 5 15.97 0.75 10.58
C GLU A 5 15.51 1.19 9.18
N VAL A 6 14.68 2.23 9.10
CA VAL A 6 14.19 2.76 7.81
C VAL A 6 15.21 3.73 7.24
N ASP A 7 15.47 3.63 5.93
CA ASP A 7 16.34 4.57 5.23
C ASP A 7 15.94 6.02 5.51
N PRO A 8 16.88 6.92 5.84
CA PRO A 8 16.58 8.30 6.23
C PRO A 8 15.77 9.07 5.19
N ALA A 9 15.99 8.83 3.89
CA ALA A 9 15.24 9.51 2.82
C ALA A 9 13.79 9.04 2.77
N ILE A 10 13.55 7.76 2.98
CA ILE A 10 12.20 7.20 3.07
C ILE A 10 11.50 7.73 4.33
N LYS A 11 12.21 7.72 5.47
CA LYS A 11 11.68 8.24 6.73
C LYS A 11 11.25 9.70 6.60
N ALA A 12 12.11 10.56 6.05
CA ALA A 12 11.81 11.97 5.82
C ALA A 12 10.61 12.17 4.88
N ASN A 13 10.48 11.32 3.85
CA ASN A 13 9.34 11.36 2.94
C ASN A 13 8.04 10.97 3.65
N LEU A 14 8.05 9.93 4.47
CA LEU A 14 6.88 9.51 5.26
C LEU A 14 6.50 10.55 6.32
N GLU A 15 7.49 11.14 6.97
CA GLU A 15 7.30 12.21 7.97
C GLU A 15 6.63 13.44 7.34
N SER A 16 7.12 13.89 6.19
CA SER A 16 6.53 15.03 5.45
C SER A 16 5.09 14.80 5.04
N ARG A 17 4.67 13.55 4.89
CA ARG A 17 3.31 13.14 4.55
C ARG A 17 2.43 12.84 5.78
N GLY A 18 2.99 12.83 6.98
CA GLY A 18 2.28 12.36 8.18
C GLY A 18 1.97 10.86 8.15
N TRP A 19 2.81 10.04 7.52
CA TRP A 19 2.61 8.60 7.34
C TRP A 19 3.48 7.72 8.24
N LEU A 20 4.16 8.30 9.23
CA LEU A 20 4.99 7.53 10.16
C LEU A 20 4.19 6.47 10.93
N SER A 21 2.92 6.74 11.23
CA SER A 21 2.02 5.81 11.88
C SER A 21 1.81 4.49 11.08
N LEU A 22 2.02 4.51 9.76
CA LEU A 22 1.95 3.30 8.93
C LEU A 22 3.09 2.31 9.22
N LEU A 23 4.17 2.75 9.85
CA LEU A 23 5.31 1.92 10.24
C LEU A 23 5.10 1.23 11.60
N GLU A 24 4.09 1.62 12.35
CA GLU A 24 3.79 1.06 13.66
C GLU A 24 3.23 -0.38 13.50
N ILE A 25 3.88 -1.32 14.17
CA ILE A 25 3.47 -2.72 14.22
C ILE A 25 3.34 -3.08 15.70
N ASP A 26 2.15 -2.92 16.24
CA ASP A 26 1.90 -3.20 17.65
C ASP A 26 1.87 -4.70 17.92
N HIS A 27 1.14 -5.46 17.12
CA HIS A 27 0.98 -6.89 17.26
C HIS A 27 0.82 -7.58 15.90
N PRO A 28 1.32 -8.83 15.74
CA PRO A 28 1.06 -9.62 14.54
C PRO A 28 -0.45 -9.90 14.45
N PRO A 29 -1.06 -9.69 13.27
CA PRO A 29 -2.49 -9.89 13.11
C PRO A 29 -2.86 -11.37 13.15
N PRO A 30 -4.02 -11.74 13.74
CA PRO A 30 -4.54 -13.10 13.72
C PRO A 30 -4.82 -13.56 12.29
N THR A 31 -4.26 -14.71 11.89
CA THR A 31 -4.41 -15.24 10.52
C THR A 31 -5.86 -15.49 10.15
N ALA A 32 -6.62 -16.12 11.06
CA ALA A 32 -8.01 -16.46 10.84
C ALA A 32 -8.85 -15.21 10.55
N LEU A 33 -8.63 -14.13 11.31
CA LEU A 33 -9.32 -12.86 11.14
C LEU A 33 -9.09 -12.27 9.76
N ILE A 34 -7.81 -12.21 9.33
CA ILE A 34 -7.46 -11.61 8.03
C ILE A 34 -7.96 -12.48 6.86
N ARG A 35 -7.96 -13.81 7.02
CA ARG A 35 -8.53 -14.71 6.02
C ARG A 35 -10.04 -14.55 5.91
N GLU A 36 -10.75 -14.48 7.02
CA GLU A 36 -12.20 -14.26 7.05
C GLU A 36 -12.56 -12.93 6.41
N PHE A 37 -11.86 -11.84 6.79
CA PHE A 37 -11.99 -10.54 6.15
C PHE A 37 -11.82 -10.64 4.63
N SER A 38 -10.73 -11.25 4.18
CA SER A 38 -10.40 -11.33 2.75
C SER A 38 -11.38 -12.20 1.95
N SER A 39 -11.91 -13.26 2.57
CA SER A 39 -12.89 -14.16 1.94
C SER A 39 -14.26 -13.50 1.77
N ASN A 40 -14.61 -12.60 2.67
CA ASN A 40 -15.88 -11.89 2.68
C ASN A 40 -15.78 -10.47 2.09
N LEU A 41 -14.61 -10.13 1.50
CA LEU A 41 -14.36 -8.82 0.94
C LEU A 41 -15.30 -8.52 -0.22
N SER A 42 -15.98 -7.38 -0.15
CA SER A 42 -16.78 -6.83 -1.23
C SER A 42 -16.46 -5.35 -1.40
N CYS A 43 -16.32 -4.90 -2.64
CA CYS A 43 -15.91 -3.54 -2.94
C CYS A 43 -16.89 -2.90 -3.93
N HIS A 44 -17.30 -1.67 -3.65
CA HIS A 44 -18.10 -0.87 -4.56
C HIS A 44 -17.47 0.52 -4.73
N ILE A 45 -17.68 1.11 -5.90
CA ILE A 45 -17.21 2.44 -6.23
C ILE A 45 -18.42 3.35 -6.29
N TYR A 46 -18.46 4.39 -5.45
CA TYR A 46 -19.46 5.43 -5.45
C TYR A 46 -18.78 6.79 -5.68
N ASP A 47 -19.23 7.52 -6.68
CA ASP A 47 -18.76 8.90 -6.97
C ASP A 47 -17.23 9.05 -6.83
N SER A 48 -16.48 8.18 -7.49
CA SER A 48 -15.02 8.11 -7.42
C SER A 48 -14.42 7.62 -6.09
N ASN A 49 -15.25 7.30 -5.08
CA ASN A 49 -14.80 6.73 -3.82
C ASN A 49 -15.01 5.22 -3.81
N THR A 50 -13.96 4.49 -3.46
CA THR A 50 -14.06 3.07 -3.18
C THR A 50 -14.50 2.88 -1.74
N VAL A 51 -15.54 2.09 -1.54
CA VAL A 51 -16.03 1.65 -0.24
C VAL A 51 -15.91 0.14 -0.18
N VAL A 52 -15.41 -0.36 0.94
CA VAL A 52 -15.18 -1.79 1.17
C VAL A 52 -16.12 -2.28 2.25
N TRP A 53 -16.78 -3.40 2.00
CA TRP A 53 -17.58 -4.15 2.98
C TRP A 53 -16.94 -5.49 3.25
N SER A 54 -17.13 -5.97 4.46
CA SER A 54 -16.80 -7.34 4.83
C SER A 54 -17.63 -7.79 6.01
N TRP A 55 -17.65 -9.10 6.27
CA TRP A 55 -18.25 -9.73 7.44
C TRP A 55 -17.19 -10.46 8.23
N ILE A 56 -17.23 -10.29 9.55
CA ILE A 56 -16.40 -11.05 10.47
C ILE A 56 -17.30 -11.56 11.58
N ARG A 57 -17.35 -12.88 11.77
CA ARG A 57 -18.22 -13.54 12.75
C ARG A 57 -19.68 -13.12 12.67
N GLY A 58 -20.17 -12.90 11.46
CA GLY A 58 -21.56 -12.49 11.22
C GLY A 58 -21.85 -11.01 11.46
N VAL A 59 -20.84 -10.19 11.80
CA VAL A 59 -20.98 -8.75 11.91
C VAL A 59 -20.50 -8.09 10.61
N GLU A 60 -21.38 -7.34 9.98
CA GLU A 60 -21.06 -6.53 8.81
C GLU A 60 -20.40 -5.21 9.23
N PHE A 61 -19.42 -4.78 8.46
CA PHE A 61 -18.80 -3.47 8.63
C PHE A 61 -18.34 -2.88 7.31
N THR A 62 -18.21 -1.56 7.32
CA THR A 62 -17.87 -0.77 6.13
C THR A 62 -16.58 0.00 6.38
N ILE A 63 -15.65 -0.11 5.45
CA ILE A 63 -14.40 0.66 5.46
C ILE A 63 -14.49 1.76 4.40
N THR A 64 -14.53 3.00 4.87
CA THR A 64 -14.52 4.22 4.06
C THR A 64 -13.15 4.91 4.16
N PRO A 65 -12.83 5.89 3.30
CA PRO A 65 -11.61 6.68 3.46
C PRO A 65 -11.47 7.31 4.86
N ARG A 66 -12.59 7.73 5.46
CA ARG A 66 -12.61 8.31 6.82
C ARG A 66 -12.20 7.27 7.88
N VAL A 67 -12.73 6.07 7.80
CA VAL A 67 -12.35 4.97 8.72
C VAL A 67 -10.86 4.67 8.61
N VAL A 68 -10.30 4.67 7.38
CA VAL A 68 -8.86 4.46 7.18
C VAL A 68 -8.03 5.57 7.82
N VAL A 69 -8.44 6.84 7.64
CA VAL A 69 -7.79 8.00 8.26
C VAL A 69 -7.75 7.85 9.79
N GLU A 70 -8.89 7.58 10.40
CA GLU A 70 -9.02 7.53 11.85
C GLU A 70 -8.29 6.30 12.44
N ALA A 71 -8.42 5.14 11.80
CA ALA A 71 -7.81 3.90 12.29
C ALA A 71 -6.28 3.84 12.13
N LEU A 72 -5.77 4.40 11.04
CA LEU A 72 -4.33 4.35 10.74
C LEU A 72 -3.58 5.63 11.13
N GLY A 73 -4.29 6.68 11.56
CA GLY A 73 -3.67 7.95 11.97
C GLY A 73 -2.98 8.68 10.81
N VAL A 74 -3.52 8.56 9.58
CA VAL A 74 -2.97 9.26 8.41
C VAL A 74 -3.76 10.54 8.12
N PRO A 75 -3.16 11.59 7.53
CA PRO A 75 -3.87 12.82 7.28
C PRO A 75 -4.89 12.72 6.15
N VAL A 76 -5.91 13.55 6.20
CA VAL A 76 -6.83 13.79 5.09
C VAL A 76 -6.12 14.64 4.04
N VAL A 77 -6.17 14.22 2.79
CA VAL A 77 -5.68 14.99 1.63
C VAL A 77 -6.89 15.40 0.81
N SER A 78 -7.19 16.69 0.82
CA SER A 78 -8.40 17.24 0.17
C SER A 78 -8.31 17.24 -1.34
N ASP A 79 -7.11 17.47 -1.87
CA ASP A 79 -6.86 17.58 -3.31
C ASP A 79 -5.56 16.81 -3.66
N PRO A 80 -5.64 15.47 -3.78
CA PRO A 80 -4.48 14.67 -4.14
C PRO A 80 -4.11 14.89 -5.60
N VAL A 81 -2.85 15.20 -5.87
CA VAL A 81 -2.31 15.26 -7.24
C VAL A 81 -2.20 13.86 -7.85
N TYR A 82 -1.83 12.88 -7.05
CA TYR A 82 -1.88 11.47 -7.44
C TYR A 82 -3.29 10.89 -7.09
N SER A 83 -3.99 10.13 -7.95
CA SER A 83 -3.45 9.58 -9.22
C SER A 83 -3.61 10.60 -10.34
N TYR A 84 -2.55 10.76 -11.14
CA TYR A 84 -2.65 11.52 -12.36
C TYR A 84 -3.74 10.93 -13.27
N ASP A 85 -4.41 11.78 -14.01
CA ASP A 85 -5.35 11.41 -15.07
C ASP A 85 -4.62 10.92 -16.34
N GLU A 86 -5.26 11.00 -17.49
CA GLU A 86 -4.68 10.62 -18.78
C GLU A 86 -3.42 11.44 -19.17
N SER A 87 -3.16 12.54 -18.45
CA SER A 87 -2.02 13.44 -18.67
C SER A 87 -0.75 13.06 -17.89
N SER A 88 -0.65 11.84 -17.36
CA SER A 88 0.55 11.40 -16.64
C SER A 88 1.84 11.73 -17.39
N PRO A 89 2.82 12.41 -16.78
CA PRO A 89 4.05 12.86 -17.43
C PRO A 89 5.05 11.69 -17.59
N ILE A 90 4.75 10.75 -18.48
CA ILE A 90 5.45 9.46 -18.59
C ILE A 90 6.95 9.62 -18.84
N ASP A 91 7.37 10.54 -19.71
CA ASP A 91 8.79 10.77 -19.98
C ASP A 91 9.53 11.33 -18.77
N GLU A 92 8.88 12.20 -17.98
CA GLU A 92 9.41 12.74 -16.74
C GLU A 92 9.50 11.65 -15.66
N VAL A 93 8.44 10.84 -15.50
CA VAL A 93 8.42 9.67 -14.63
C VAL A 93 9.61 8.76 -14.91
N MET A 94 9.80 8.42 -16.19
CA MET A 94 10.88 7.53 -16.62
C MET A 94 12.25 8.12 -16.34
N SER A 95 12.46 9.37 -16.71
CA SER A 95 13.72 10.08 -16.46
C SER A 95 14.05 10.12 -14.97
N HIS A 96 13.06 10.40 -14.12
CA HIS A 96 13.22 10.50 -12.67
C HIS A 96 13.61 9.16 -12.04
N ILE A 97 12.88 8.08 -12.37
CA ILE A 97 13.10 6.77 -11.71
C ILE A 97 14.33 6.04 -12.26
N THR A 98 14.71 6.26 -13.51
CA THR A 98 15.89 5.60 -14.10
C THR A 98 17.17 6.43 -13.96
N GLY A 99 17.05 7.74 -13.70
CA GLY A 99 18.19 8.66 -13.69
C GLY A 99 18.78 8.94 -15.08
N SER A 100 18.05 8.61 -16.15
CA SER A 100 18.48 8.78 -17.54
C SER A 100 17.31 9.16 -18.44
N SER A 101 17.58 9.93 -19.50
CA SER A 101 16.55 10.34 -20.47
C SER A 101 16.14 9.16 -21.37
N ILE A 102 15.42 8.22 -20.80
CA ILE A 102 14.85 7.09 -21.52
C ILE A 102 13.47 7.50 -22.01
N LYS A 103 13.26 7.51 -23.33
CA LYS A 103 11.92 7.67 -23.89
C LYS A 103 11.13 6.38 -23.69
N TRP A 104 9.91 6.53 -23.18
CA TRP A 104 8.98 5.43 -23.07
C TRP A 104 8.62 4.87 -24.44
N VAL A 105 8.91 3.61 -24.65
CA VAL A 105 8.47 2.88 -25.85
C VAL A 105 7.43 1.87 -25.41
N SER A 106 6.19 2.13 -25.68
CA SER A 106 4.96 1.30 -25.61
C SER A 106 4.93 -0.02 -24.80
N ASN A 107 5.91 -0.34 -23.97
CA ASN A 107 5.88 -1.51 -23.11
C ASN A 107 5.29 -1.15 -21.74
N PRO A 108 4.16 -1.72 -21.34
CA PRO A 108 3.49 -1.36 -20.07
C PRO A 108 4.25 -1.83 -18.81
N ARG A 109 5.44 -2.42 -18.96
CA ARG A 109 6.24 -2.93 -17.82
C ARG A 109 7.72 -2.60 -18.00
N ILE A 110 8.35 -2.22 -16.89
CA ILE A 110 9.77 -1.88 -16.82
C ILE A 110 10.47 -2.87 -15.92
N THR A 111 11.67 -3.29 -16.29
CA THR A 111 12.51 -4.10 -15.41
C THR A 111 13.09 -3.24 -14.30
N SER A 112 13.05 -3.73 -13.07
CA SER A 112 13.58 -3.01 -11.92
C SER A 112 15.09 -2.74 -11.99
N SER A 113 15.82 -3.48 -12.84
CA SER A 113 17.24 -3.23 -13.11
C SER A 113 17.52 -1.92 -13.86
N ALA A 114 16.50 -1.31 -14.47
CA ALA A 114 16.63 -0.01 -15.12
C ALA A 114 16.51 1.17 -14.12
N PHE A 115 16.12 0.92 -12.87
CA PHE A 115 15.92 1.97 -11.88
C PHE A 115 17.23 2.44 -11.29
N SER A 116 17.31 3.72 -10.97
CA SER A 116 18.40 4.24 -10.13
C SER A 116 18.40 3.57 -8.76
N ALA A 117 19.54 3.55 -8.07
CA ALA A 117 19.66 2.92 -6.76
C ALA A 117 18.63 3.50 -5.76
N THR A 118 18.45 4.81 -5.76
CA THR A 118 17.47 5.49 -4.91
C THR A 118 16.04 5.09 -5.29
N ALA A 119 15.68 5.12 -6.57
CA ALA A 119 14.35 4.72 -7.02
C ALA A 119 14.05 3.24 -6.70
N TYR A 120 15.06 2.37 -6.81
CA TYR A 120 14.90 0.96 -6.45
C TYR A 120 14.68 0.77 -4.94
N LEU A 121 15.35 1.54 -4.09
CA LEU A 121 15.14 1.53 -2.64
C LEU A 121 13.71 1.95 -2.29
N PHE A 122 13.24 3.08 -2.85
CA PHE A 122 11.86 3.55 -2.70
C PHE A 122 10.83 2.57 -3.26
N LEU A 123 11.11 1.93 -4.41
CA LEU A 123 10.27 0.90 -4.99
C LEU A 123 10.09 -0.29 -4.05
N ARG A 124 11.19 -0.79 -3.49
CA ARG A 124 11.15 -1.91 -2.55
C ARG A 124 10.27 -1.57 -1.36
N PHE A 125 10.47 -0.40 -0.76
CA PHE A 125 9.65 0.07 0.34
C PHE A 125 8.17 0.20 -0.06
N ALA A 126 7.88 0.90 -1.14
CA ALA A 126 6.52 1.14 -1.61
C ALA A 126 5.77 -0.15 -1.93
N CYS A 127 6.41 -1.08 -2.63
CA CYS A 127 5.82 -2.35 -3.02
C CYS A 127 5.64 -3.35 -1.86
N HIS A 128 6.34 -3.15 -0.75
CA HIS A 128 6.15 -3.98 0.43
C HIS A 128 5.13 -3.38 1.42
N SER A 129 5.15 -2.06 1.57
CA SER A 129 4.47 -1.40 2.68
C SER A 129 3.24 -0.60 2.25
N LEU A 130 3.32 0.11 1.13
CA LEU A 130 2.29 1.06 0.73
C LEU A 130 1.36 0.52 -0.36
N TRP A 131 1.90 -0.24 -1.29
CA TRP A 131 1.12 -0.83 -2.39
C TRP A 131 1.72 -2.19 -2.80
N PRO A 132 1.42 -3.26 -2.07
CA PRO A 132 2.04 -4.57 -2.25
C PRO A 132 1.90 -5.15 -3.65
N ILE A 133 3.00 -5.72 -4.15
CA ILE A 133 3.04 -6.54 -5.36
C ILE A 133 3.83 -7.82 -5.11
N SER A 134 3.49 -8.89 -5.84
CA SER A 134 4.11 -10.19 -5.66
C SER A 134 5.53 -10.28 -6.25
N HIS A 135 5.84 -9.47 -7.27
CA HIS A 135 7.09 -9.55 -8.01
C HIS A 135 7.69 -8.17 -8.25
N LEU A 136 8.97 -8.00 -7.90
CA LEU A 136 9.73 -6.76 -8.08
C LEU A 136 10.56 -6.73 -9.38
N HIS A 137 10.55 -7.79 -10.18
CA HIS A 137 11.40 -7.85 -11.38
C HIS A 137 10.85 -6.98 -12.51
N THR A 138 9.55 -7.04 -12.74
CA THR A 138 8.88 -6.25 -13.78
C THR A 138 7.78 -5.40 -13.19
N ILE A 139 7.92 -4.09 -13.33
CA ILE A 139 7.05 -3.11 -12.67
C ILE A 139 6.08 -2.53 -13.70
N PRO A 140 4.75 -2.59 -13.45
CA PRO A 140 3.76 -1.92 -14.28
C PRO A 140 3.95 -0.40 -14.27
N LEU A 141 3.61 0.26 -15.39
CA LEU A 141 3.70 1.71 -15.53
C LEU A 141 2.99 2.45 -14.38
N GLU A 142 1.83 1.98 -13.98
CA GLU A 142 1.07 2.56 -12.89
C GLU A 142 1.84 2.61 -11.56
N ARG A 143 2.64 1.57 -11.27
CA ARG A 143 3.54 1.57 -10.10
C ARG A 143 4.72 2.52 -10.27
N CYS A 144 5.21 2.70 -11.49
CA CYS A 144 6.25 3.68 -11.78
C CYS A 144 5.75 5.11 -11.57
N VAL A 145 4.53 5.40 -12.00
CA VAL A 145 3.86 6.70 -11.79
C VAL A 145 3.64 6.94 -10.29
N PHE A 146 3.19 5.93 -9.56
CA PHE A 146 3.07 6.04 -8.10
C PHE A 146 4.43 6.29 -7.44
N LEU A 147 5.46 5.53 -7.84
CA LEU A 147 6.80 5.69 -7.29
C LEU A 147 7.34 7.11 -7.52
N TYR A 148 7.14 7.64 -8.73
CA TYR A 148 7.50 9.03 -9.06
C TYR A 148 6.75 10.02 -8.14
N ALA A 149 5.44 9.90 -8.02
CA ALA A 149 4.64 10.75 -7.13
C ALA A 149 5.09 10.66 -5.67
N PHE A 150 5.45 9.46 -5.22
CA PHE A 150 5.95 9.24 -3.87
C PHE A 150 7.32 9.89 -3.65
N MET A 151 8.26 9.72 -4.58
CA MET A 151 9.62 10.28 -4.51
C MET A 151 9.63 11.80 -4.68
N SER A 152 8.82 12.35 -5.59
CA SER A 152 8.76 13.79 -5.88
C SER A 152 8.01 14.62 -4.82
N GLY A 153 7.41 13.97 -3.82
CA GLY A 153 6.66 14.67 -2.79
C GLY A 153 5.24 15.10 -3.21
N ALA A 154 4.74 14.63 -4.35
CA ALA A 154 3.37 14.91 -4.79
C ALA A 154 2.35 14.49 -3.73
N SER A 155 1.25 15.24 -3.56
CA SER A 155 0.22 14.91 -2.60
C SER A 155 -0.51 13.63 -3.00
N ILE A 156 -0.55 12.64 -2.10
CA ILE A 156 -1.15 11.32 -2.30
C ILE A 156 -2.13 11.06 -1.15
N SER A 157 -3.36 10.66 -1.49
CA SER A 157 -4.30 10.18 -0.49
C SER A 157 -4.07 8.70 -0.20
N PHE A 158 -3.44 8.37 0.94
CA PHE A 158 -3.22 6.97 1.34
C PHE A 158 -4.54 6.19 1.49
N PRO A 159 -5.62 6.73 2.08
CA PRO A 159 -6.89 6.02 2.16
C PRO A 159 -7.43 5.57 0.81
N HIS A 160 -7.37 6.42 -0.21
CA HIS A 160 -7.82 6.07 -1.55
C HIS A 160 -6.91 5.01 -2.20
N LEU A 161 -5.60 5.13 -2.03
CA LEU A 161 -4.63 4.13 -2.50
C LEU A 161 -4.90 2.75 -1.87
N PHE A 162 -5.11 2.71 -0.56
CA PHE A 162 -5.38 1.50 0.20
C PHE A 162 -6.69 0.82 -0.26
N LEU A 163 -7.79 1.58 -0.31
CA LEU A 163 -9.09 1.05 -0.72
C LEU A 163 -9.11 0.61 -2.19
N ARG A 164 -8.43 1.37 -3.07
CA ARG A 164 -8.24 0.97 -4.46
C ARG A 164 -7.49 -0.36 -4.58
N SER A 165 -6.45 -0.55 -3.80
CA SER A 165 -5.69 -1.81 -3.78
C SER A 165 -6.54 -2.99 -3.32
N LEU A 166 -7.41 -2.81 -2.33
CA LEU A 166 -8.36 -3.83 -1.90
C LEU A 166 -9.36 -4.16 -3.01
N ASN A 167 -9.84 -3.15 -3.75
CA ASN A 167 -10.72 -3.37 -4.89
C ASN A 167 -10.03 -4.10 -6.05
N GLU A 168 -8.76 -3.81 -6.33
CA GLU A 168 -7.97 -4.52 -7.33
C GLU A 168 -7.87 -6.02 -7.00
N ILE A 169 -7.68 -6.37 -5.73
CA ILE A 169 -7.65 -7.76 -5.28
C ILE A 169 -9.02 -8.41 -5.38
N HIS A 170 -10.06 -7.74 -4.90
CA HIS A 170 -11.42 -8.26 -5.00
C HIS A 170 -11.81 -8.59 -6.45
N ARG A 171 -11.37 -7.76 -7.41
CA ARG A 171 -11.61 -7.98 -8.84
C ARG A 171 -10.72 -9.02 -9.48
N SER A 172 -9.60 -9.33 -8.87
CA SER A 172 -8.67 -10.31 -9.39
C SER A 172 -9.21 -11.71 -9.09
N SER A 173 -9.50 -12.48 -10.15
CA SER A 173 -9.94 -13.86 -10.05
C SER A 173 -8.83 -14.87 -9.75
N ALA A 174 -7.60 -14.41 -9.49
CA ALA A 174 -6.48 -15.30 -9.22
C ALA A 174 -6.64 -16.00 -7.88
N ILE A 175 -6.74 -17.31 -7.91
CA ILE A 175 -6.79 -18.18 -6.73
C ILE A 175 -5.45 -18.06 -6.00
N GLY A 176 -5.49 -17.83 -4.68
CA GLY A 176 -4.27 -17.84 -3.83
C GLY A 176 -3.60 -16.48 -3.64
N HIS A 177 -4.37 -15.39 -3.65
CA HIS A 177 -3.82 -14.08 -3.28
C HIS A 177 -3.17 -14.12 -1.90
N ALA A 178 -1.92 -13.65 -1.83
CA ALA A 178 -1.31 -13.33 -0.55
C ALA A 178 -2.21 -12.33 0.20
N LEU A 179 -2.37 -12.55 1.51
CA LEU A 179 -3.08 -11.59 2.36
C LEU A 179 -2.32 -10.27 2.31
N ILE A 180 -2.89 -9.26 1.65
CA ILE A 180 -2.27 -7.96 1.59
C ILE A 180 -2.73 -7.10 2.76
N TYR A 181 -1.87 -6.20 3.20
CA TYR A 181 -2.12 -5.26 4.28
C TYR A 181 -2.61 -5.89 5.60
N PRO A 182 -2.13 -7.07 6.02
CA PRO A 182 -2.67 -7.72 7.21
C PRO A 182 -2.61 -6.82 8.45
N ILE A 183 -1.55 -6.02 8.60
CA ILE A 183 -1.36 -5.09 9.72
C ILE A 183 -2.39 -3.95 9.64
N PHE A 184 -2.57 -3.33 8.49
CA PHE A 184 -3.53 -2.22 8.33
C PHE A 184 -4.97 -2.69 8.51
N ILE A 185 -5.31 -3.85 7.92
CA ILE A 185 -6.63 -4.46 8.12
C ILE A 185 -6.86 -4.74 9.60
N HIS A 186 -5.88 -5.31 10.31
CA HIS A 186 -6.00 -5.60 11.74
C HIS A 186 -6.21 -4.31 12.56
N ARG A 187 -5.43 -3.26 12.31
CA ARG A 187 -5.62 -1.96 12.99
C ARG A 187 -7.00 -1.36 12.73
N ILE A 188 -7.50 -1.45 11.49
CA ILE A 188 -8.87 -1.01 11.15
C ILE A 188 -9.91 -1.84 11.90
N LEU A 189 -9.74 -3.15 11.98
CA LEU A 189 -10.66 -4.02 12.71
C LEU A 189 -10.64 -3.78 14.22
N LEU A 190 -9.46 -3.51 14.81
CA LEU A 190 -9.33 -3.05 16.19
C LEU A 190 -10.11 -1.76 16.42
N PHE A 191 -9.92 -0.77 15.56
CA PHE A 191 -10.63 0.50 15.61
C PHE A 191 -12.15 0.33 15.51
N LEU A 192 -12.63 -0.64 14.71
CA LEU A 192 -14.06 -0.97 14.58
C LEU A 192 -14.58 -1.89 15.68
N GLY A 193 -13.77 -2.23 16.69
CA GLY A 193 -14.16 -3.07 17.81
C GLY A 193 -14.27 -4.58 17.49
N GLN A 194 -13.61 -5.06 16.43
CA GLN A 194 -13.70 -6.44 15.95
C GLN A 194 -12.44 -7.29 16.24
N ALA A 195 -11.80 -7.13 17.39
CA ALA A 195 -10.41 -7.59 17.55
C ALA A 195 -10.13 -8.66 18.61
N ASP A 196 -11.12 -9.21 19.28
CA ASP A 196 -10.89 -10.26 20.30
C ASP A 196 -10.65 -11.64 19.65
N PHE A 197 -9.39 -11.95 19.39
CA PHE A 197 -8.95 -13.26 18.91
C PHE A 197 -7.88 -13.87 19.83
N PRO A 198 -7.92 -15.19 20.07
CA PRO A 198 -6.90 -15.86 20.87
C PRO A 198 -5.52 -15.76 20.21
N ALA A 199 -4.49 -15.52 21.02
CA ALA A 199 -3.10 -15.34 20.58
C ALA A 199 -2.53 -16.52 19.74
N SER A 200 -3.10 -17.72 19.86
CA SER A 200 -2.69 -18.92 19.12
C SER A 200 -2.96 -18.87 17.61
N GLU A 201 -3.72 -17.89 17.13
CA GLU A 201 -4.09 -17.76 15.71
C GLU A 201 -3.36 -16.64 14.97
N HIS A 202 -2.26 -16.14 15.49
CA HIS A 202 -1.51 -15.04 14.86
C HIS A 202 -0.77 -15.46 13.58
N VAL A 203 -0.83 -14.62 12.55
CA VAL A 203 0.01 -14.75 11.35
C VAL A 203 1.44 -14.45 11.71
N HIS A 204 2.36 -15.29 11.25
CA HIS A 204 3.76 -14.89 11.16
C HIS A 204 3.84 -13.83 10.03
N VAL A 205 3.71 -12.57 10.39
CA VAL A 205 3.93 -11.48 9.44
C VAL A 205 5.43 -11.43 9.16
N VAL A 206 5.82 -11.92 7.99
CA VAL A 206 7.10 -11.53 7.43
C VAL A 206 6.94 -10.05 7.12
N GLY A 207 7.40 -9.21 8.04
CA GLY A 207 7.28 -7.77 7.91
C GLY A 207 7.86 -7.31 6.56
N PRO A 208 7.33 -6.25 5.97
CA PRO A 208 7.87 -5.68 4.74
C PRO A 208 9.34 -5.32 4.84
N LEU A 209 9.85 -5.23 6.07
CA LEU A 209 11.23 -4.92 6.42
C LEU A 209 11.73 -5.88 7.53
N GLY A 210 11.52 -7.19 7.35
CA GLY A 210 12.26 -8.17 8.16
C GLY A 210 13.76 -7.92 8.01
N ALA A 211 14.56 -8.29 9.04
CA ALA A 211 16.02 -8.06 9.11
C ALA A 211 16.83 -8.52 7.88
N THR A 212 16.22 -9.23 6.95
CA THR A 212 16.77 -9.64 5.65
C THR A 212 16.79 -8.53 4.60
N PHE A 213 16.15 -7.37 4.89
CA PHE A 213 15.97 -6.29 3.92
C PHE A 213 17.13 -5.29 3.93
N LEU A 214 17.95 -5.28 4.98
CA LEU A 214 19.04 -4.33 5.21
C LEU A 214 20.43 -4.94 5.08
N ARG A 215 20.56 -6.15 4.51
CA ARG A 215 21.86 -6.75 4.18
C ARG A 215 22.12 -6.74 2.69
#